data_b80e8a07085a8b9016aa9bc3551274c4
#
_entry.id   b80e8a07085a8b9016aa9bc3551274c4
#
_cell.length_a   1.000
_cell.length_b   1.000
_cell.length_c   1.000
_cell.angle_alpha   90.00
_cell.angle_beta   90.00
_cell.angle_gamma   90.00
#
_symmetry.space_group_name_H-M   'P 1'
#
loop_
_entity.id
_entity.type
_entity.pdbx_description
1 polymer ?
#
loop_
_entity_poly.entity_id
_entity_poly.type
_entity_poly.pdbx_seq_one_letter_code
_entity_poly.pdbx_strand_id
1 'polypeptide(L)'
;MTDKTNTMKLIIRGILAILIVAPALVSAQDRYGETEEQQILCKEAISVYVSYKKQKNYDEAYIQWKKACDVCPPTAREGMYSDGVRFLKNELKKTEDEARTQALQDSIFLLYDQRMELFPSTSKKPNNQCRILAFKATDYYRLFKKEGAAGANAMFKESIDCLGAASSPATLSTYYVTSFYAMKRMEDDAEAKRKLGEMLTEYLTLMDYLDQGIATATAAGKADAVEDYTKAKGNLDEVFIAIAQCEDMVPVLSEKVAADSANFELKQKVLRLLNQKDCTDNDLYLPVAIDVHNETPSHPSAYAIGNEQAKVENFGEAFAYMEEAVALCADCAELEVYLLKVGKIASFLGKSSTARSYAQKVLANNAESAEAYMLIGDAIAGAAKQCDDGALGSRLAYLRACDYYGMAISRGDEDTKATAKKKLNANSKQFPSVDEIFAVGKSTGDAITIPSIGGCPCAGESTTIRVR
;
A
#
# COMPACT_ATOMS: atom_id res chain seq x y z
N MET A 1 28.03 18.88 49.25
CA MET A 1 27.56 18.71 47.87
C MET A 1 26.05 18.54 47.88
N THR A 2 25.38 19.59 48.25
CA THR A 2 23.91 19.68 48.38
C THR A 2 23.54 21.03 47.81
N ASP A 3 22.58 21.10 46.93
CA ASP A 3 21.91 22.36 46.57
C ASP A 3 21.86 22.81 45.09
N LYS A 4 22.06 21.91 44.13
CA LYS A 4 21.74 22.28 42.74
C LYS A 4 20.42 21.66 42.21
N THR A 5 19.92 20.62 42.86
CA THR A 5 18.66 19.94 42.47
C THR A 5 17.41 20.66 42.99
N ASN A 6 17.56 21.48 44.06
CA ASN A 6 16.43 22.19 44.63
C ASN A 6 16.06 23.47 43.86
N THR A 7 17.02 24.13 43.20
CA THR A 7 16.77 25.37 42.46
C THR A 7 15.94 25.12 41.18
N MET A 8 16.08 23.97 40.52
CA MET A 8 15.31 23.66 39.31
C MET A 8 13.88 23.19 39.63
N LYS A 9 13.66 22.52 40.77
CA LYS A 9 12.32 22.21 41.30
C LYS A 9 11.58 23.46 41.81
N LEU A 10 12.30 24.47 42.31
CA LEU A 10 11.73 25.75 42.76
C LEU A 10 11.24 26.60 41.58
N ILE A 11 11.95 26.58 40.44
CA ILE A 11 11.53 27.35 39.25
C ILE A 11 10.23 26.82 38.70
N ILE A 12 10.02 25.47 38.71
CA ILE A 12 8.77 24.85 38.29
C ILE A 12 7.65 25.05 39.31
N ARG A 13 7.95 25.11 40.63
CA ARG A 13 6.96 25.33 41.69
C ARG A 13 6.57 26.79 41.86
N GLY A 14 7.41 27.73 41.47
CA GLY A 14 7.10 29.17 41.52
C GLY A 14 6.01 29.63 40.57
N ILE A 15 5.76 28.86 39.50
CA ILE A 15 4.70 29.12 38.49
C ILE A 15 3.33 28.59 38.96
N LEU A 16 3.29 27.67 39.93
CA LEU A 16 2.05 27.01 40.37
C LEU A 16 1.28 27.75 41.48
N ALA A 17 1.82 28.85 42.03
CA ALA A 17 1.26 29.48 43.21
C ALA A 17 0.41 30.75 42.97
N ILE A 18 0.20 31.14 41.69
CA ILE A 18 -0.61 32.33 41.38
C ILE A 18 -1.65 31.97 40.28
N LEU A 19 -2.72 31.31 40.67
CA LEU A 19 -3.91 31.21 39.82
C LEU A 19 -5.17 30.97 40.64
N ILE A 20 -5.62 31.99 41.33
CA ILE A 20 -7.03 32.25 41.64
C ILE A 20 -7.23 33.76 41.55
N VAL A 21 -7.46 34.28 40.34
CA VAL A 21 -8.06 35.59 40.16
C VAL A 21 -9.04 35.52 38.98
N ALA A 22 -10.24 36.00 39.24
CA ALA A 22 -11.41 36.05 38.36
C ALA A 22 -11.12 36.58 36.93
N PRO A 23 -11.97 36.29 35.91
CA PRO A 23 -11.78 36.77 34.57
C PRO A 23 -12.03 38.29 34.52
N ALA A 24 -10.99 39.07 34.65
CA ALA A 24 -11.00 40.47 34.29
C ALA A 24 -10.86 40.57 32.76
N LEU A 25 -11.64 41.39 32.12
CA LEU A 25 -11.59 41.78 30.71
C LEU A 25 -10.16 42.26 30.35
N VAL A 26 -9.31 41.34 29.89
CA VAL A 26 -7.97 41.65 29.43
C VAL A 26 -8.05 42.27 28.04
N SER A 27 -7.73 43.54 27.94
CA SER A 27 -7.59 44.22 26.66
C SER A 27 -6.39 43.64 25.88
N ALA A 28 -6.40 43.67 24.55
CA ALA A 28 -5.35 43.13 23.71
C ALA A 28 -3.96 43.82 23.94
N GLN A 29 -3.93 44.87 24.75
CA GLN A 29 -2.74 45.65 25.12
C GLN A 29 -1.92 45.04 26.26
N ASP A 30 -2.55 44.27 27.12
CA ASP A 30 -1.96 43.84 28.43
C ASP A 30 -1.24 42.47 28.35
N ARG A 31 -1.16 41.86 27.21
CA ARG A 31 -0.58 40.49 27.09
C ARG A 31 0.93 40.42 27.44
N TYR A 32 1.66 41.54 27.40
CA TYR A 32 3.10 41.59 27.68
C TYR A 32 3.41 42.09 29.09
N GLY A 33 2.40 42.47 29.87
CA GLY A 33 2.53 42.99 31.23
C GLY A 33 1.48 44.05 31.52
N GLU A 34 1.27 44.32 32.80
CA GLU A 34 0.25 45.27 33.28
C GLU A 34 0.74 46.74 33.19
N THR A 35 2.05 46.94 33.28
CA THR A 35 2.66 48.28 33.18
C THR A 35 3.48 48.42 31.91
N GLU A 36 3.68 49.64 31.44
CA GLU A 36 4.50 49.93 30.26
C GLU A 36 5.93 49.41 30.43
N GLU A 37 6.51 49.55 31.61
CA GLU A 37 7.83 49.05 31.97
C GLU A 37 7.92 47.52 31.81
N GLN A 38 6.95 46.80 32.36
CA GLN A 38 6.87 45.32 32.21
C GLN A 38 6.73 44.92 30.75
N GLN A 39 5.91 45.62 29.96
CA GLN A 39 5.72 45.36 28.56
C GLN A 39 6.99 45.55 27.73
N ILE A 40 7.77 46.61 28.03
CA ILE A 40 9.05 46.90 27.41
C ILE A 40 10.04 45.77 27.72
N LEU A 41 10.21 45.44 29.00
CA LEU A 41 11.11 44.37 29.45
C LEU A 41 10.78 43.01 28.81
N CYS A 42 9.50 42.66 28.78
CA CYS A 42 9.08 41.41 28.16
C CYS A 42 9.36 41.39 26.64
N LYS A 43 9.01 42.46 25.92
CA LYS A 43 9.27 42.57 24.48
C LYS A 43 10.75 42.51 24.12
N GLU A 44 11.59 43.19 24.92
CA GLU A 44 13.05 43.13 24.78
C GLU A 44 13.59 41.73 25.02
N ALA A 45 13.20 41.06 26.11
CA ALA A 45 13.64 39.71 26.43
C ALA A 45 13.24 38.72 25.35
N ILE A 46 12.01 38.81 24.80
CA ILE A 46 11.56 38.01 23.67
C ILE A 46 12.41 38.28 22.41
N SER A 47 12.69 39.57 22.12
CA SER A 47 13.48 39.95 20.95
C SER A 47 14.90 39.38 21.01
N VAL A 48 15.52 39.41 22.18
CA VAL A 48 16.87 38.89 22.39
C VAL A 48 16.97 37.41 22.13
N TYR A 49 16.13 36.57 22.77
CA TYR A 49 16.22 35.12 22.53
C TYR A 49 15.85 34.75 21.08
N VAL A 50 14.88 35.43 20.46
CA VAL A 50 14.49 35.21 19.07
C VAL A 50 15.63 35.54 18.09
N SER A 51 16.43 36.60 18.42
CA SER A 51 17.62 36.94 17.64
C SER A 51 18.65 35.80 17.64
N TYR A 52 19.00 35.28 18.81
CA TYR A 52 19.91 34.11 18.92
C TYR A 52 19.34 32.86 18.24
N LYS A 53 18.03 32.61 18.37
CA LYS A 53 17.36 31.51 17.67
C LYS A 53 17.48 31.64 16.16
N LYS A 54 17.30 32.84 15.58
CA LYS A 54 17.47 33.09 14.13
C LYS A 54 18.90 32.82 13.66
N GLN A 55 19.89 33.11 14.50
CA GLN A 55 21.31 32.82 14.26
C GLN A 55 21.66 31.33 14.48
N LYS A 56 20.68 30.47 14.84
CA LYS A 56 20.86 29.05 15.19
C LYS A 56 21.77 28.83 16.42
N ASN A 57 22.06 29.89 17.21
CA ASN A 57 22.77 29.81 18.48
C ASN A 57 21.77 29.37 19.56
N TYR A 58 21.46 28.09 19.60
CA TYR A 58 20.41 27.57 20.49
C TYR A 58 20.80 27.56 21.96
N ASP A 59 22.08 27.55 22.32
CA ASP A 59 22.54 27.57 23.69
C ASP A 59 22.30 28.93 24.33
N GLU A 60 22.71 29.99 23.67
CA GLU A 60 22.44 31.34 24.13
C GLU A 60 20.95 31.65 24.05
N ALA A 61 20.28 31.21 22.97
CA ALA A 61 18.83 31.36 22.84
C ALA A 61 18.07 30.73 24.02
N TYR A 62 18.50 29.59 24.55
CA TYR A 62 17.92 28.91 25.69
C TYR A 62 18.11 29.72 26.98
N ILE A 63 19.32 30.25 27.20
CA ILE A 63 19.62 31.10 28.36
C ILE A 63 18.72 32.34 28.37
N GLN A 64 18.62 33.02 27.22
CA GLN A 64 17.79 34.22 27.10
C GLN A 64 16.29 33.94 27.13
N TRP A 65 15.87 32.77 26.61
CA TRP A 65 14.48 32.32 26.71
C TRP A 65 14.03 32.10 28.16
N LYS A 66 14.88 31.53 29.00
CA LYS A 66 14.59 31.41 30.46
C LYS A 66 14.34 32.76 31.07
N LYS A 67 15.20 33.76 30.78
CA LYS A 67 15.00 35.15 31.28
C LYS A 67 13.68 35.73 30.75
N ALA A 68 13.32 35.47 29.51
CA ALA A 68 12.04 35.92 28.99
C ALA A 68 10.86 35.25 29.70
N CYS A 69 10.97 33.97 30.07
CA CYS A 69 9.94 33.30 30.88
C CYS A 69 9.79 33.87 32.29
N ASP A 70 10.89 34.41 32.88
CA ASP A 70 10.85 35.02 34.21
C ASP A 70 10.17 36.41 34.22
N VAL A 71 10.26 37.14 33.11
CA VAL A 71 9.77 38.54 33.05
C VAL A 71 8.45 38.70 32.28
N CYS A 72 8.09 37.76 31.43
CA CYS A 72 6.88 37.84 30.61
C CYS A 72 5.70 37.10 31.26
N PRO A 73 4.48 37.65 31.13
CA PRO A 73 3.28 36.90 31.47
C PRO A 73 3.18 35.59 30.64
N PRO A 74 2.62 34.52 31.19
CA PRO A 74 2.49 33.24 30.48
C PRO A 74 1.74 33.31 29.12
N THR A 75 0.82 34.30 29.01
CA THR A 75 0.02 34.52 27.78
C THR A 75 0.70 35.46 26.78
N ALA A 76 1.91 35.96 27.07
CA ALA A 76 2.60 36.95 26.23
C ALA A 76 2.74 36.50 24.78
N ARG A 77 3.17 35.25 24.56
CA ARG A 77 3.38 34.74 23.21
C ARG A 77 3.39 33.21 23.16
N GLU A 78 2.47 32.61 22.42
CA GLU A 78 2.39 31.16 22.21
C GLU A 78 3.73 30.56 21.74
N GLY A 79 4.46 31.26 20.86
CA GLY A 79 5.75 30.81 20.32
C GLY A 79 6.83 30.59 21.38
N MET A 80 6.73 31.15 22.59
CA MET A 80 7.68 30.88 23.68
C MET A 80 7.64 29.41 24.10
N TYR A 81 6.48 28.79 24.10
CA TYR A 81 6.29 27.37 24.45
C TYR A 81 6.90 26.43 23.39
N SER A 82 6.61 26.68 22.12
CA SER A 82 7.21 25.88 21.03
C SER A 82 8.72 26.07 20.91
N ASP A 83 9.23 27.27 21.20
CA ASP A 83 10.65 27.54 21.22
C ASP A 83 11.33 26.88 22.43
N GLY A 84 10.68 26.89 23.60
CA GLY A 84 11.12 26.19 24.82
C GLY A 84 11.26 24.67 24.58
N VAL A 85 10.26 24.06 23.98
CA VAL A 85 10.34 22.62 23.55
C VAL A 85 11.55 22.38 22.66
N ARG A 86 11.83 23.26 21.70
CA ARG A 86 13.00 23.14 20.82
C ARG A 86 14.31 23.24 21.61
N PHE A 87 14.41 24.18 22.52
CA PHE A 87 15.61 24.37 23.34
C PHE A 87 15.83 23.19 24.29
N LEU A 88 14.79 22.73 24.98
CA LEU A 88 14.88 21.56 25.85
C LEU A 88 15.27 20.29 25.07
N LYS A 89 14.77 20.10 23.86
CA LYS A 89 15.20 19.01 22.99
C LYS A 89 16.66 19.13 22.54
N ASN A 90 17.19 20.34 22.42
CA ASN A 90 18.62 20.56 22.18
C ASN A 90 19.46 20.21 23.42
N GLU A 91 19.02 20.60 24.63
CA GLU A 91 19.67 20.22 25.88
C GLU A 91 19.64 18.69 26.10
N LEU A 92 18.53 18.06 25.78
CA LEU A 92 18.36 16.60 25.88
C LEU A 92 19.43 15.81 25.07
N LYS A 93 19.83 16.35 23.92
CA LYS A 93 20.89 15.74 23.10
C LYS A 93 22.30 15.83 23.69
N LYS A 94 22.49 16.69 24.69
CA LYS A 94 23.79 17.00 25.31
C LYS A 94 24.00 16.30 26.65
N THR A 95 22.98 15.63 27.18
CA THR A 95 23.05 14.98 28.46
C THR A 95 22.96 13.49 28.37
N GLU A 96 23.80 12.80 29.14
CA GLU A 96 23.76 11.33 29.33
C GLU A 96 23.27 11.01 30.78
N ASP A 97 23.07 12.03 31.62
CA ASP A 97 22.54 11.86 32.97
C ASP A 97 21.06 11.52 32.93
N GLU A 98 20.71 10.39 33.49
CA GLU A 98 19.35 9.83 33.42
C GLU A 98 18.32 10.70 34.16
N ALA A 99 18.68 11.21 35.34
CA ALA A 99 17.79 12.08 36.12
C ALA A 99 17.54 13.44 35.42
N ARG A 100 18.59 13.98 34.78
CA ARG A 100 18.46 15.19 33.96
C ARG A 100 17.65 14.92 32.68
N THR A 101 17.85 13.79 32.05
CA THR A 101 17.07 13.35 30.88
C THR A 101 15.58 13.32 31.21
N GLN A 102 15.19 12.66 32.30
CA GLN A 102 13.79 12.60 32.75
C GLN A 102 13.23 14.00 33.04
N ALA A 103 13.98 14.84 33.77
CA ALA A 103 13.53 16.21 34.10
C ALA A 103 13.33 17.08 32.84
N LEU A 104 14.17 16.92 31.82
CA LEU A 104 14.00 17.61 30.51
C LEU A 104 12.79 17.10 29.76
N GLN A 105 12.55 15.81 29.75
CA GLN A 105 11.36 15.19 29.12
C GLN A 105 10.08 15.69 29.81
N ASP A 106 10.01 15.64 31.13
CA ASP A 106 8.87 16.15 31.90
C ASP A 106 8.59 17.63 31.58
N SER A 107 9.66 18.43 31.49
CA SER A 107 9.56 19.87 31.16
C SER A 107 9.03 20.08 29.73
N ILE A 108 9.43 19.26 28.76
CA ILE A 108 8.91 19.31 27.38
C ILE A 108 7.40 19.08 27.37
N PHE A 109 6.92 18.06 28.09
CA PHE A 109 5.49 17.75 28.09
C PHE A 109 4.68 18.78 28.87
N LEU A 110 5.22 19.31 29.97
CA LEU A 110 4.61 20.42 30.73
C LEU A 110 4.42 21.65 29.81
N LEU A 111 5.40 22.00 28.98
CA LEU A 111 5.27 23.13 28.06
C LEU A 111 4.16 22.91 27.01
N TYR A 112 3.94 21.69 26.56
CA TYR A 112 2.82 21.36 25.69
C TYR A 112 1.48 21.54 26.40
N ASP A 113 1.35 21.04 27.63
CA ASP A 113 0.12 21.12 28.41
C ASP A 113 -0.23 22.60 28.76
N GLN A 114 0.73 23.38 29.22
CA GLN A 114 0.57 24.80 29.41
C GLN A 114 0.20 25.55 28.11
N ARG A 115 0.81 25.19 27.00
CA ARG A 115 0.50 25.80 25.71
C ARG A 115 -0.95 25.51 25.28
N MET A 116 -1.47 24.30 25.50
CA MET A 116 -2.86 23.96 25.19
C MET A 116 -3.84 24.70 26.10
N GLU A 117 -3.51 24.83 27.37
CA GLU A 117 -4.33 25.54 28.37
C GLU A 117 -4.40 27.05 28.09
N LEU A 118 -3.25 27.69 27.87
CA LEU A 118 -3.14 29.15 27.75
C LEU A 118 -3.48 29.68 26.36
N PHE A 119 -3.44 28.83 25.32
CA PHE A 119 -3.74 29.23 23.94
C PHE A 119 -4.81 28.36 23.35
N PRO A 120 -6.06 28.47 23.83
CA PRO A 120 -7.17 27.69 23.33
C PRO A 120 -7.49 28.01 21.86
N SER A 121 -8.34 27.21 21.28
CA SER A 121 -8.84 27.40 19.91
C SER A 121 -9.60 28.73 19.78
N THR A 122 -9.38 29.42 18.67
CA THR A 122 -10.02 30.69 18.33
C THR A 122 -10.53 30.66 16.88
N SER A 123 -11.35 31.63 16.46
CA SER A 123 -11.78 31.75 15.06
C SER A 123 -10.60 31.90 14.09
N LYS A 124 -9.48 32.52 14.50
CA LYS A 124 -8.26 32.66 13.70
C LYS A 124 -7.36 31.41 13.73
N LYS A 125 -7.48 30.59 14.77
CA LYS A 125 -6.75 29.34 14.96
C LYS A 125 -7.73 28.26 15.43
N PRO A 126 -8.59 27.76 14.52
CA PRO A 126 -9.51 26.69 14.88
C PRO A 126 -8.73 25.43 15.22
N ASN A 127 -9.20 24.69 16.20
CA ASN A 127 -8.62 23.42 16.64
C ASN A 127 -7.13 23.52 17.04
N ASN A 128 -6.70 24.66 17.61
CA ASN A 128 -5.31 24.89 17.98
C ASN A 128 -4.80 23.84 18.98
N GLN A 129 -5.61 23.50 19.99
CA GLN A 129 -5.27 22.49 21.01
C GLN A 129 -5.03 21.11 20.38
N CYS A 130 -5.87 20.70 19.41
CA CYS A 130 -5.71 19.44 18.72
C CYS A 130 -4.41 19.38 17.88
N ARG A 131 -4.01 20.52 17.28
CA ARG A 131 -2.74 20.64 16.58
C ARG A 131 -1.54 20.56 17.53
N ILE A 132 -1.64 21.20 18.69
CA ILE A 132 -0.60 21.15 19.73
C ILE A 132 -0.48 19.70 20.25
N LEU A 133 -1.60 19.01 20.44
CA LEU A 133 -1.62 17.62 20.88
C LEU A 133 -0.93 16.69 19.87
N ALA A 134 -1.11 16.91 18.57
CA ALA A 134 -0.37 16.16 17.54
C ALA A 134 1.16 16.35 17.66
N PHE A 135 1.63 17.57 17.94
CA PHE A 135 3.05 17.82 18.18
C PHE A 135 3.54 17.14 19.45
N LYS A 136 2.74 17.18 20.54
CA LYS A 136 3.03 16.48 21.81
C LYS A 136 3.17 14.98 21.55
N ALA A 137 2.22 14.36 20.85
CA ALA A 137 2.23 12.95 20.50
C ALA A 137 3.47 12.58 19.67
N THR A 138 3.82 13.42 18.69
CA THR A 138 5.01 13.22 17.84
C THR A 138 6.29 13.21 18.67
N ASP A 139 6.46 14.18 19.55
CA ASP A 139 7.65 14.25 20.40
C ASP A 139 7.66 13.13 21.45
N TYR A 140 6.50 12.75 21.98
CA TYR A 140 6.36 11.61 22.89
C TYR A 140 6.84 10.31 22.21
N TYR A 141 6.37 10.03 21.00
CA TYR A 141 6.79 8.84 20.26
C TYR A 141 8.28 8.87 19.90
N ARG A 142 8.83 10.04 19.55
CA ARG A 142 10.27 10.20 19.27
C ARG A 142 11.15 9.95 20.48
N LEU A 143 10.72 10.35 21.65
CA LEU A 143 11.47 10.21 22.91
C LEU A 143 11.38 8.78 23.46
N PHE A 144 10.19 8.20 23.48
CA PHE A 144 9.95 6.88 24.07
C PHE A 144 9.89 5.73 23.04
N LYS A 145 9.96 6.07 21.75
CA LYS A 145 9.97 5.08 20.63
C LYS A 145 8.83 4.08 20.76
N LYS A 146 9.14 2.80 20.51
CA LYS A 146 8.14 1.73 20.57
C LYS A 146 7.53 1.51 21.95
N GLU A 147 8.28 1.81 23.02
CA GLU A 147 7.81 1.73 24.41
C GLU A 147 6.68 2.73 24.68
N GLY A 148 6.77 3.91 24.10
CA GLY A 148 5.74 4.95 24.20
C GLY A 148 4.64 4.86 23.15
N ALA A 149 4.58 3.81 22.33
CA ALA A 149 3.64 3.76 21.21
C ALA A 149 2.18 3.89 21.66
N ALA A 150 1.76 3.20 22.72
CA ALA A 150 0.37 3.25 23.20
C ALA A 150 -0.02 4.66 23.67
N GLY A 151 0.85 5.34 24.46
CA GLY A 151 0.58 6.70 24.92
C GLY A 151 0.55 7.71 23.76
N ALA A 152 1.48 7.60 22.82
CA ALA A 152 1.48 8.42 21.62
C ALA A 152 0.23 8.20 20.77
N ASN A 153 -0.17 6.93 20.59
CA ASN A 153 -1.34 6.54 19.81
C ASN A 153 -2.63 7.17 20.35
N ALA A 154 -2.84 7.13 21.68
CA ALA A 154 -3.99 7.76 22.31
C ALA A 154 -4.06 9.27 22.02
N MET A 155 -2.94 9.98 22.17
CA MET A 155 -2.85 11.41 21.87
C MET A 155 -3.05 11.73 20.38
N PHE A 156 -2.50 10.92 19.48
CA PHE A 156 -2.74 11.06 18.03
C PHE A 156 -4.21 10.86 17.69
N LYS A 157 -4.84 9.82 18.27
CA LYS A 157 -6.27 9.55 18.03
C LYS A 157 -7.13 10.73 18.42
N GLU A 158 -6.96 11.26 19.62
CA GLU A 158 -7.71 12.43 20.09
C GLU A 158 -7.49 13.65 19.16
N SER A 159 -6.25 13.88 18.72
CA SER A 159 -5.94 14.93 17.77
C SER A 159 -6.64 14.75 16.42
N ILE A 160 -6.62 13.52 15.88
CA ILE A 160 -7.21 13.20 14.56
C ILE A 160 -8.74 13.21 14.63
N ASP A 161 -9.35 12.74 15.71
CA ASP A 161 -10.80 12.79 15.91
C ASP A 161 -11.31 14.26 15.90
N CYS A 162 -10.48 15.20 16.35
CA CYS A 162 -10.78 16.63 16.30
C CYS A 162 -10.47 17.29 14.94
N LEU A 163 -9.38 16.91 14.28
CA LEU A 163 -8.88 17.58 13.07
C LEU A 163 -9.41 16.94 11.77
N GLY A 164 -9.70 15.64 11.78
CA GLY A 164 -10.07 14.90 10.58
C GLY A 164 -9.07 15.07 9.45
N ALA A 165 -9.56 15.39 8.27
CA ALA A 165 -8.75 15.66 7.07
C ALA A 165 -7.80 16.87 7.20
N ALA A 166 -7.97 17.73 8.21
CA ALA A 166 -7.05 18.84 8.49
C ALA A 166 -5.79 18.39 9.26
N SER A 167 -5.68 17.11 9.62
CA SER A 167 -4.48 16.52 10.20
C SER A 167 -3.31 16.55 9.21
N SER A 168 -2.07 16.71 9.72
CA SER A 168 -0.91 16.65 8.84
C SER A 168 -0.67 15.22 8.35
N PRO A 169 -0.08 15.02 7.13
CA PRO A 169 0.23 13.69 6.62
C PRO A 169 1.12 12.89 7.57
N ALA A 170 2.10 13.57 8.21
CA ALA A 170 2.96 12.94 9.21
C ALA A 170 2.18 12.48 10.46
N THR A 171 1.16 13.24 10.90
CA THR A 171 0.30 12.86 12.03
C THR A 171 -0.48 11.59 11.70
N LEU A 172 -1.13 11.54 10.52
CA LEU A 172 -1.93 10.39 10.08
C LEU A 172 -1.07 9.12 9.96
N SER A 173 0.09 9.22 9.31
CA SER A 173 0.96 8.06 9.15
C SER A 173 1.60 7.60 10.47
N THR A 174 2.03 8.52 11.33
CA THR A 174 2.62 8.14 12.62
C THR A 174 1.58 7.54 13.56
N TYR A 175 0.34 8.02 13.53
CA TYR A 175 -0.77 7.39 14.25
C TYR A 175 -0.91 5.91 13.87
N TYR A 176 -0.96 5.61 12.58
CA TYR A 176 -1.13 4.24 12.11
C TYR A 176 0.04 3.33 12.50
N VAL A 177 1.27 3.85 12.40
CA VAL A 177 2.48 3.16 12.86
C VAL A 177 2.45 2.91 14.38
N THR A 178 2.02 3.90 15.17
CA THR A 178 1.91 3.72 16.64
C THR A 178 0.79 2.77 17.03
N SER A 179 -0.31 2.70 16.27
CA SER A 179 -1.37 1.68 16.44
C SER A 179 -0.79 0.26 16.27
N PHE A 180 0.03 0.05 15.23
CA PHE A 180 0.70 -1.23 15.00
C PHE A 180 1.61 -1.64 16.18
N TYR A 181 2.48 -0.73 16.66
CA TYR A 181 3.36 -1.06 17.77
C TYR A 181 2.63 -1.20 19.11
N ALA A 182 1.54 -0.47 19.32
CA ALA A 182 0.68 -0.65 20.48
C ALA A 182 0.01 -2.03 20.46
N MET A 183 -0.58 -2.43 19.33
CA MET A 183 -1.18 -3.74 19.12
C MET A 183 -0.18 -4.89 19.37
N LYS A 184 1.06 -4.77 18.82
CA LYS A 184 2.11 -5.80 18.97
C LYS A 184 2.60 -6.00 20.40
N ARG A 185 2.23 -5.12 21.34
CA ARG A 185 2.59 -5.19 22.76
C ARG A 185 1.43 -5.58 23.66
N MET A 186 0.26 -5.82 23.08
CA MET A 186 -0.86 -6.37 23.83
C MET A 186 -0.55 -7.83 24.20
N GLU A 187 -0.75 -8.16 25.45
CA GLU A 187 -0.55 -9.52 25.96
C GLU A 187 -1.80 -10.38 25.74
N ASP A 188 -2.97 -9.77 25.64
CA ASP A 188 -4.25 -10.44 25.40
C ASP A 188 -4.49 -10.53 23.87
N ASP A 189 -4.57 -11.77 23.37
CA ASP A 189 -4.77 -12.04 21.95
C ASP A 189 -6.14 -11.54 21.43
N ALA A 190 -7.17 -11.55 22.26
CA ALA A 190 -8.50 -11.06 21.88
C ALA A 190 -8.50 -9.53 21.75
N GLU A 191 -7.80 -8.84 22.66
CA GLU A 191 -7.61 -7.38 22.58
C GLU A 191 -6.78 -7.00 21.34
N ALA A 192 -5.68 -7.72 21.06
CA ALA A 192 -4.86 -7.53 19.89
C ALA A 192 -5.66 -7.71 18.59
N LYS A 193 -6.50 -8.75 18.52
CA LYS A 193 -7.39 -9.02 17.38
C LYS A 193 -8.45 -7.93 17.21
N ARG A 194 -9.05 -7.44 18.29
CA ARG A 194 -9.98 -6.29 18.24
C ARG A 194 -9.28 -5.05 17.71
N LYS A 195 -8.06 -4.76 18.19
CA LYS A 195 -7.26 -3.62 17.70
C LYS A 195 -6.90 -3.76 16.23
N LEU A 196 -6.62 -4.96 15.75
CA LEU A 196 -6.42 -5.23 14.33
C LEU A 196 -7.66 -4.85 13.51
N GLY A 197 -8.85 -5.29 13.93
CA GLY A 197 -10.11 -4.92 13.26
C GLY A 197 -10.35 -3.41 13.22
N GLU A 198 -10.05 -2.70 14.32
CA GLU A 198 -10.08 -1.23 14.36
C GLU A 198 -9.10 -0.62 13.34
N MET A 199 -7.86 -1.11 13.28
CA MET A 199 -6.84 -0.61 12.34
C MET A 199 -7.24 -0.83 10.88
N LEU A 200 -7.84 -1.98 10.54
CA LEU A 200 -8.31 -2.25 9.19
C LEU A 200 -9.42 -1.27 8.77
N THR A 201 -10.33 -0.94 9.70
CA THR A 201 -11.39 0.06 9.49
C THR A 201 -10.82 1.48 9.37
N GLU A 202 -9.90 1.85 10.27
CA GLU A 202 -9.26 3.17 10.30
C GLU A 202 -8.40 3.43 9.06
N TYR A 203 -7.77 2.39 8.50
CA TYR A 203 -6.95 2.52 7.29
C TYR A 203 -7.70 3.24 6.16
N LEU A 204 -8.92 2.82 5.86
CA LEU A 204 -9.72 3.44 4.79
C LEU A 204 -10.01 4.91 5.08
N THR A 205 -10.37 5.23 6.32
CA THR A 205 -10.65 6.62 6.75
C THR A 205 -9.41 7.51 6.64
N LEU A 206 -8.24 7.00 7.09
CA LEU A 206 -6.99 7.73 7.01
C LEU A 206 -6.54 7.94 5.56
N MET A 207 -6.75 6.94 4.69
CA MET A 207 -6.50 7.06 3.26
C MET A 207 -7.38 8.14 2.62
N ASP A 208 -8.66 8.23 2.99
CA ASP A 208 -9.55 9.29 2.52
C ASP A 208 -9.07 10.68 2.96
N TYR A 209 -8.61 10.85 4.19
CA TYR A 209 -8.03 12.11 4.65
C TYR A 209 -6.77 12.49 3.86
N LEU A 210 -5.91 11.52 3.55
CA LEU A 210 -4.71 11.76 2.75
C LEU A 210 -5.07 12.13 1.30
N ASP A 211 -6.06 11.48 0.69
CA ASP A 211 -6.54 11.79 -0.65
C ASP A 211 -7.14 13.21 -0.74
N GLN A 212 -7.94 13.63 0.26
CA GLN A 212 -8.42 15.00 0.38
C GLN A 212 -7.27 16.01 0.52
N GLY A 213 -6.23 15.64 1.27
CA GLY A 213 -5.01 16.44 1.41
C GLY A 213 -4.27 16.61 0.09
N ILE A 214 -4.11 15.53 -0.69
CA ILE A 214 -3.50 15.54 -2.02
C ILE A 214 -4.31 16.45 -2.95
N ALA A 215 -5.63 16.27 -3.01
CA ALA A 215 -6.50 17.09 -3.86
C ALA A 215 -6.39 18.59 -3.53
N THR A 216 -6.40 18.93 -2.22
CA THR A 216 -6.26 20.30 -1.73
C THR A 216 -4.88 20.89 -2.07
N ALA A 217 -3.81 20.11 -1.88
CA ALA A 217 -2.44 20.55 -2.18
C ALA A 217 -2.23 20.73 -3.68
N THR A 218 -2.76 19.83 -4.51
CA THR A 218 -2.72 19.91 -5.97
C THR A 218 -3.45 21.15 -6.48
N ALA A 219 -4.68 21.41 -5.98
CA ALA A 219 -5.44 22.61 -6.34
C ALA A 219 -4.73 23.91 -5.94
N ALA A 220 -3.92 23.86 -4.88
CA ALA A 220 -3.12 24.99 -4.41
C ALA A 220 -1.72 25.09 -5.07
N GLY A 221 -1.36 24.20 -6.00
CA GLY A 221 -0.06 24.16 -6.67
C GLY A 221 1.13 23.86 -5.74
N LYS A 222 0.91 23.15 -4.63
CA LYS A 222 1.91 22.84 -3.61
C LYS A 222 2.52 21.44 -3.81
N ALA A 223 3.46 21.32 -4.73
CA ALA A 223 4.08 20.03 -5.08
C ALA A 223 4.71 19.30 -3.88
N ASP A 224 5.47 20.01 -3.03
CA ASP A 224 6.09 19.43 -1.83
C ASP A 224 5.04 18.81 -0.87
N ALA A 225 3.89 19.48 -0.73
CA ALA A 225 2.81 18.95 0.11
C ALA A 225 2.17 17.70 -0.50
N VAL A 226 2.01 17.65 -1.83
CA VAL A 226 1.52 16.44 -2.53
C VAL A 226 2.47 15.27 -2.28
N GLU A 227 3.79 15.50 -2.35
CA GLU A 227 4.81 14.48 -2.07
C GLU A 227 4.70 13.98 -0.62
N ASP A 228 4.56 14.88 0.36
CA ASP A 228 4.40 14.52 1.78
C ASP A 228 3.16 13.64 2.01
N TYR A 229 2.02 13.98 1.41
CA TYR A 229 0.81 13.18 1.50
C TYR A 229 0.95 11.81 0.81
N THR A 230 1.58 11.77 -0.36
CA THR A 230 1.84 10.53 -1.10
C THR A 230 2.75 9.60 -0.32
N LYS A 231 3.81 10.13 0.31
CA LYS A 231 4.69 9.37 1.19
C LYS A 231 3.96 8.83 2.41
N ALA A 232 3.07 9.62 3.01
CA ALA A 232 2.27 9.17 4.14
C ALA A 232 1.33 8.01 3.75
N LYS A 233 0.74 8.03 2.54
CA LYS A 233 -0.04 6.89 2.00
C LYS A 233 0.81 5.63 1.90
N GLY A 234 2.02 5.72 1.33
CA GLY A 234 2.94 4.59 1.25
C GLY A 234 3.24 3.98 2.63
N ASN A 235 3.46 4.81 3.64
CA ASN A 235 3.69 4.33 5.01
C ASN A 235 2.47 3.59 5.60
N LEU A 236 1.24 4.04 5.30
CA LEU A 236 0.02 3.33 5.70
C LEU A 236 -0.09 1.99 4.98
N ASP A 237 0.15 1.97 3.67
CA ASP A 237 0.12 0.76 2.84
C ASP A 237 1.10 -0.30 3.37
N GLU A 238 2.33 0.08 3.69
CA GLU A 238 3.34 -0.83 4.26
C GLU A 238 2.86 -1.50 5.56
N VAL A 239 2.29 -0.73 6.49
CA VAL A 239 1.77 -1.27 7.75
C VAL A 239 0.55 -2.15 7.48
N PHE A 240 -0.38 -1.70 6.65
CA PHE A 240 -1.60 -2.46 6.32
C PHE A 240 -1.25 -3.82 5.68
N ILE A 241 -0.36 -3.83 4.69
CA ILE A 241 0.09 -5.07 4.04
C ILE A 241 0.76 -6.02 5.04
N ALA A 242 1.50 -5.50 6.02
CA ALA A 242 2.17 -6.30 7.03
C ALA A 242 1.22 -6.99 8.02
N ILE A 243 0.04 -6.43 8.28
CA ILE A 243 -0.89 -6.92 9.31
C ILE A 243 -2.13 -7.60 8.76
N ALA A 244 -2.65 -7.16 7.60
CA ALA A 244 -3.91 -7.65 7.04
C ALA A 244 -3.76 -9.08 6.50
N GLN A 245 -4.63 -9.99 6.94
CA GLN A 245 -4.85 -11.30 6.32
C GLN A 245 -6.24 -11.31 5.67
N CYS A 246 -6.45 -12.20 4.69
CA CYS A 246 -7.73 -12.23 3.96
C CYS A 246 -8.92 -12.44 4.88
N GLU A 247 -8.79 -13.36 5.82
CA GLU A 247 -9.85 -13.71 6.80
C GLU A 247 -10.22 -12.56 7.76
N ASP A 248 -9.29 -11.64 8.03
CA ASP A 248 -9.55 -10.47 8.87
C ASP A 248 -10.05 -9.27 8.04
N MET A 249 -9.51 -9.12 6.83
CA MET A 249 -9.75 -7.96 5.97
C MET A 249 -11.08 -8.05 5.23
N VAL A 250 -11.41 -9.20 4.64
CA VAL A 250 -12.60 -9.36 3.79
C VAL A 250 -13.90 -9.03 4.53
N PRO A 251 -14.15 -9.49 5.78
CA PRO A 251 -15.36 -9.11 6.50
C PRO A 251 -15.50 -7.60 6.72
N VAL A 252 -14.41 -6.92 7.11
CA VAL A 252 -14.40 -5.46 7.34
C VAL A 252 -14.67 -4.70 6.05
N LEU A 253 -14.03 -5.11 4.94
CA LEU A 253 -14.24 -4.48 3.63
C LEU A 253 -15.67 -4.73 3.11
N SER A 254 -16.21 -5.94 3.31
CA SER A 254 -17.60 -6.28 2.92
C SER A 254 -18.61 -5.40 3.64
N GLU A 255 -18.45 -5.20 4.95
CA GLU A 255 -19.32 -4.33 5.75
C GLU A 255 -19.25 -2.87 5.23
N LYS A 256 -18.05 -2.36 4.92
CA LYS A 256 -17.86 -1.01 4.39
C LYS A 256 -18.50 -0.82 3.03
N VAL A 257 -18.32 -1.76 2.11
CA VAL A 257 -18.94 -1.71 0.78
C VAL A 257 -20.46 -1.84 0.88
N ALA A 258 -20.98 -2.68 1.78
CA ALA A 258 -22.42 -2.80 1.99
C ALA A 258 -23.04 -1.53 2.57
N ALA A 259 -22.33 -0.85 3.49
CA ALA A 259 -22.79 0.41 4.10
C ALA A 259 -22.82 1.59 3.10
N ASP A 260 -21.95 1.58 2.10
CA ASP A 260 -21.88 2.65 1.08
C ASP A 260 -21.66 2.05 -0.32
N SER A 261 -22.65 1.29 -0.77
CA SER A 261 -22.58 0.50 -2.01
C SER A 261 -22.50 1.35 -3.30
N ALA A 262 -22.81 2.63 -3.24
CA ALA A 262 -22.69 3.57 -4.37
C ALA A 262 -21.29 4.21 -4.47
N ASN A 263 -20.44 4.05 -3.47
CA ASN A 263 -19.13 4.71 -3.40
C ASN A 263 -18.09 4.01 -4.31
N PHE A 264 -17.93 4.58 -5.48
CA PHE A 264 -17.01 4.05 -6.49
C PHE A 264 -15.54 4.08 -6.04
N GLU A 265 -15.10 5.18 -5.40
CA GLU A 265 -13.72 5.29 -4.89
C GLU A 265 -13.41 4.23 -3.83
N LEU A 266 -14.38 3.96 -2.94
CA LEU A 266 -14.26 2.88 -1.96
C LEU A 266 -14.08 1.53 -2.66
N LYS A 267 -14.89 1.21 -3.66
CA LYS A 267 -14.79 -0.03 -4.43
C LYS A 267 -13.44 -0.18 -5.13
N GLN A 268 -12.92 0.89 -5.73
CA GLN A 268 -11.58 0.88 -6.33
C GLN A 268 -10.47 0.59 -5.29
N LYS A 269 -10.55 1.22 -4.11
CA LYS A 269 -9.61 0.97 -3.00
C LYS A 269 -9.68 -0.47 -2.52
N VAL A 270 -10.90 -0.99 -2.33
CA VAL A 270 -11.15 -2.38 -1.92
C VAL A 270 -10.58 -3.37 -2.94
N LEU A 271 -10.87 -3.20 -4.23
CA LEU A 271 -10.35 -4.07 -5.29
C LEU A 271 -8.81 -4.08 -5.31
N ARG A 272 -8.18 -2.90 -5.18
CA ARG A 272 -6.73 -2.78 -5.11
C ARG A 272 -6.16 -3.56 -3.92
N LEU A 273 -6.75 -3.43 -2.72
CA LEU A 273 -6.29 -4.12 -1.52
C LEU A 273 -6.43 -5.64 -1.64
N LEU A 274 -7.56 -6.12 -2.16
CA LEU A 274 -7.79 -7.54 -2.39
C LEU A 274 -6.75 -8.11 -3.37
N ASN A 275 -6.45 -7.39 -4.46
CA ASN A 275 -5.41 -7.79 -5.42
C ASN A 275 -4.01 -7.78 -4.81
N GLN A 276 -3.63 -6.74 -4.05
CA GLN A 276 -2.31 -6.64 -3.41
C GLN A 276 -2.05 -7.76 -2.41
N LYS A 277 -3.10 -8.29 -1.79
CA LYS A 277 -3.03 -9.36 -0.79
C LYS A 277 -3.33 -10.74 -1.38
N ASP A 278 -3.58 -10.83 -2.68
CA ASP A 278 -4.04 -12.05 -3.36
C ASP A 278 -5.31 -12.66 -2.72
N CYS A 279 -6.17 -11.79 -2.16
CA CYS A 279 -7.43 -12.16 -1.54
C CYS A 279 -8.55 -12.15 -2.59
N THR A 280 -8.49 -13.04 -3.56
CA THR A 280 -9.44 -13.08 -4.68
C THR A 280 -10.52 -14.16 -4.52
N ASP A 281 -10.30 -15.16 -3.65
CA ASP A 281 -11.20 -16.27 -3.40
C ASP A 281 -12.17 -15.95 -2.25
N ASN A 282 -13.15 -15.07 -2.53
CA ASN A 282 -14.20 -14.67 -1.60
C ASN A 282 -15.37 -13.98 -2.33
N ASP A 283 -16.53 -13.91 -1.66
CA ASP A 283 -17.77 -13.38 -2.26
C ASP A 283 -17.75 -11.87 -2.53
N LEU A 284 -16.82 -11.11 -1.95
CA LEU A 284 -16.70 -9.65 -2.16
C LEU A 284 -16.00 -9.32 -3.46
N TYR A 285 -15.00 -10.14 -3.87
CA TYR A 285 -14.07 -9.79 -4.93
C TYR A 285 -14.76 -9.58 -6.28
N LEU A 286 -15.50 -10.58 -6.75
CA LEU A 286 -16.10 -10.53 -8.10
C LEU A 286 -17.13 -9.41 -8.27
N PRO A 287 -18.09 -9.19 -7.35
CA PRO A 287 -19.03 -8.06 -7.46
C PRO A 287 -18.32 -6.71 -7.52
N VAL A 288 -17.32 -6.50 -6.66
CA VAL A 288 -16.56 -5.24 -6.65
C VAL A 288 -15.74 -5.06 -7.92
N ALA A 289 -15.12 -6.13 -8.42
CA ALA A 289 -14.36 -6.10 -9.68
C ALA A 289 -15.26 -5.74 -10.88
N ILE A 290 -16.47 -6.31 -10.95
CA ILE A 290 -17.46 -5.99 -12.00
C ILE A 290 -17.91 -4.52 -11.90
N ASP A 291 -18.25 -4.06 -10.69
CA ASP A 291 -18.70 -2.68 -10.50
C ASP A 291 -17.61 -1.66 -10.91
N VAL A 292 -16.37 -1.92 -10.50
CA VAL A 292 -15.23 -1.05 -10.86
C VAL A 292 -14.97 -1.12 -12.37
N HIS A 293 -15.05 -2.28 -12.96
CA HIS A 293 -14.84 -2.47 -14.39
C HIS A 293 -15.90 -1.76 -15.24
N ASN A 294 -17.17 -1.84 -14.85
CA ASN A 294 -18.27 -1.20 -15.58
C ASN A 294 -18.14 0.33 -15.65
N GLU A 295 -17.63 0.96 -14.60
CA GLU A 295 -17.41 2.41 -14.56
C GLU A 295 -16.09 2.83 -15.19
N THR A 296 -15.05 2.04 -15.01
CA THR A 296 -13.70 2.33 -15.51
C THR A 296 -13.03 1.04 -15.97
N PRO A 297 -13.30 0.59 -17.21
CA PRO A 297 -12.68 -0.59 -17.77
C PRO A 297 -11.15 -0.49 -17.75
N SER A 298 -10.51 -1.54 -17.26
CA SER A 298 -9.05 -1.64 -17.21
C SER A 298 -8.59 -3.07 -17.37
N HIS A 299 -7.37 -3.27 -17.87
CA HIS A 299 -6.84 -4.63 -18.04
C HIS A 299 -6.77 -5.43 -16.72
N PRO A 300 -6.44 -4.84 -15.54
CA PRO A 300 -6.44 -5.61 -14.30
C PRO A 300 -7.85 -6.05 -13.86
N SER A 301 -8.85 -5.18 -14.01
CA SER A 301 -10.23 -5.53 -13.63
C SER A 301 -10.83 -6.57 -14.58
N ALA A 302 -10.63 -6.44 -15.89
CA ALA A 302 -11.05 -7.45 -16.86
C ALA A 302 -10.39 -8.81 -16.59
N TYR A 303 -9.07 -8.83 -16.33
CA TYR A 303 -8.34 -10.06 -15.99
C TYR A 303 -8.86 -10.69 -14.69
N ALA A 304 -9.13 -9.89 -13.67
CA ALA A 304 -9.67 -10.34 -12.40
C ALA A 304 -11.03 -11.04 -12.60
N ILE A 305 -11.94 -10.39 -13.30
CA ILE A 305 -13.26 -10.96 -13.60
C ILE A 305 -13.13 -12.25 -14.43
N GLY A 306 -12.30 -12.24 -15.47
CA GLY A 306 -12.05 -13.39 -16.31
C GLY A 306 -11.50 -14.60 -15.53
N ASN A 307 -10.63 -14.35 -14.52
CA ASN A 307 -10.14 -15.42 -13.64
C ASN A 307 -11.24 -16.02 -12.78
N GLU A 308 -12.08 -15.20 -12.17
CA GLU A 308 -13.19 -15.67 -11.34
C GLU A 308 -14.22 -16.47 -12.18
N GLN A 309 -14.56 -15.99 -13.38
CA GLN A 309 -15.43 -16.73 -14.29
C GLN A 309 -14.81 -18.08 -14.68
N ALA A 310 -13.49 -18.14 -14.87
CA ALA A 310 -12.80 -19.40 -15.18
C ALA A 310 -12.79 -20.39 -14.00
N LYS A 311 -12.72 -19.92 -12.74
CA LYS A 311 -12.81 -20.77 -11.55
C LYS A 311 -14.16 -21.48 -11.43
N VAL A 312 -15.25 -20.79 -11.80
CA VAL A 312 -16.60 -21.36 -11.81
C VAL A 312 -16.94 -22.03 -13.15
N GLU A 313 -15.93 -22.33 -13.97
CA GLU A 313 -16.05 -23.02 -15.26
C GLU A 313 -16.91 -22.29 -16.28
N ASN A 314 -17.23 -21.01 -16.07
CA ASN A 314 -17.91 -20.18 -17.06
C ASN A 314 -16.92 -19.67 -18.12
N PHE A 315 -16.35 -20.61 -18.88
CA PHE A 315 -15.26 -20.32 -19.83
C PHE A 315 -15.65 -19.37 -20.96
N GLY A 316 -16.96 -19.25 -21.27
CA GLY A 316 -17.44 -18.29 -22.27
C GLY A 316 -17.21 -16.85 -21.85
N GLU A 317 -17.70 -16.49 -20.67
CA GLU A 317 -17.50 -15.17 -20.08
C GLU A 317 -16.02 -14.94 -19.73
N ALA A 318 -15.36 -15.97 -19.17
CA ALA A 318 -13.92 -15.90 -18.87
C ALA A 318 -13.12 -15.52 -20.13
N PHE A 319 -13.44 -16.11 -21.28
CA PHE A 319 -12.78 -15.81 -22.54
C PHE A 319 -13.01 -14.36 -22.97
N ALA A 320 -14.25 -13.86 -22.91
CA ALA A 320 -14.58 -12.49 -23.29
C ALA A 320 -13.81 -11.45 -22.44
N TYR A 321 -13.83 -11.62 -21.13
CA TYR A 321 -13.09 -10.70 -20.23
C TYR A 321 -11.57 -10.81 -20.38
N MET A 322 -11.03 -12.01 -20.67
CA MET A 322 -9.59 -12.16 -20.94
C MET A 322 -9.18 -11.52 -22.27
N GLU A 323 -10.01 -11.59 -23.32
CA GLU A 323 -9.78 -10.86 -24.57
C GLU A 323 -9.80 -9.35 -24.34
N GLU A 324 -10.72 -8.87 -23.52
CA GLU A 324 -10.78 -7.47 -23.13
C GLU A 324 -9.54 -7.04 -22.34
N ALA A 325 -9.06 -7.86 -21.39
CA ALA A 325 -7.82 -7.59 -20.66
C ALA A 325 -6.63 -7.45 -21.63
N VAL A 326 -6.52 -8.32 -22.62
CA VAL A 326 -5.48 -8.22 -23.67
C VAL A 326 -5.65 -6.94 -24.49
N ALA A 327 -6.88 -6.57 -24.86
CA ALA A 327 -7.15 -5.39 -25.68
C ALA A 327 -6.82 -4.08 -24.94
N LEU A 328 -7.11 -4.03 -23.64
CA LEU A 328 -6.83 -2.86 -22.77
C LEU A 328 -5.36 -2.80 -22.33
N CYS A 329 -4.59 -3.87 -22.50
CA CYS A 329 -3.17 -3.99 -22.14
C CYS A 329 -2.29 -3.79 -23.38
N ALA A 330 -2.15 -2.57 -23.85
CA ALA A 330 -1.38 -2.29 -25.07
C ALA A 330 0.12 -2.63 -24.93
N ASP A 331 0.74 -2.19 -23.81
CA ASP A 331 2.18 -2.38 -23.53
C ASP A 331 2.42 -2.64 -22.02
N CYS A 332 1.50 -3.29 -21.33
CA CYS A 332 1.65 -3.59 -19.92
C CYS A 332 2.60 -4.75 -19.66
N ALA A 333 3.22 -4.79 -18.48
CA ALA A 333 4.14 -5.85 -18.09
C ALA A 333 3.47 -7.25 -18.04
N GLU A 334 2.15 -7.28 -17.84
CA GLU A 334 1.35 -8.49 -17.67
C GLU A 334 0.86 -9.09 -19.00
N LEU A 335 1.15 -8.49 -20.17
CA LEU A 335 0.63 -8.91 -21.46
C LEU A 335 0.87 -10.39 -21.76
N GLU A 336 2.06 -10.91 -21.47
CA GLU A 336 2.38 -12.33 -21.66
C GLU A 336 1.46 -13.23 -20.83
N VAL A 337 1.24 -12.87 -19.56
CA VAL A 337 0.36 -13.63 -18.66
C VAL A 337 -1.07 -13.65 -19.19
N TYR A 338 -1.58 -12.53 -19.70
CA TYR A 338 -2.93 -12.42 -20.25
C TYR A 338 -3.07 -13.23 -21.55
N LEU A 339 -2.10 -13.13 -22.47
CA LEU A 339 -2.09 -13.92 -23.70
C LEU A 339 -2.06 -15.42 -23.42
N LEU A 340 -1.27 -15.88 -22.47
CA LEU A 340 -1.24 -17.29 -22.07
C LEU A 340 -2.56 -17.73 -21.45
N LYS A 341 -3.17 -16.90 -20.63
CA LYS A 341 -4.42 -17.23 -19.94
C LYS A 341 -5.59 -17.33 -20.93
N VAL A 342 -5.77 -16.32 -21.81
CA VAL A 342 -6.83 -16.37 -22.83
C VAL A 342 -6.63 -17.55 -23.79
N GLY A 343 -5.39 -17.87 -24.13
CA GLY A 343 -5.07 -19.03 -24.94
C GLY A 343 -5.43 -20.37 -24.27
N LYS A 344 -5.14 -20.50 -22.96
CA LYS A 344 -5.54 -21.66 -22.14
C LYS A 344 -7.07 -21.80 -22.11
N ILE A 345 -7.81 -20.71 -21.88
CA ILE A 345 -9.29 -20.74 -21.90
C ILE A 345 -9.85 -21.08 -23.28
N ALA A 346 -9.26 -20.53 -24.33
CA ALA A 346 -9.63 -20.90 -25.70
C ALA A 346 -9.49 -22.40 -25.96
N SER A 347 -8.45 -23.05 -25.41
CA SER A 347 -8.27 -24.50 -25.47
C SER A 347 -9.40 -25.26 -24.77
N PHE A 348 -9.84 -24.84 -23.59
CA PHE A 348 -10.98 -25.41 -22.88
C PHE A 348 -12.29 -25.27 -23.67
N LEU A 349 -12.45 -24.20 -24.43
CA LEU A 349 -13.58 -23.97 -25.32
C LEU A 349 -13.46 -24.74 -26.67
N GLY A 350 -12.42 -25.54 -26.87
CA GLY A 350 -12.17 -26.24 -28.12
C GLY A 350 -11.75 -25.35 -29.30
N LYS A 351 -11.43 -24.06 -29.04
CA LYS A 351 -10.98 -23.06 -30.02
C LYS A 351 -9.47 -23.20 -30.28
N SER A 352 -9.01 -24.35 -30.76
CA SER A 352 -7.58 -24.69 -30.87
C SER A 352 -6.78 -23.72 -31.75
N SER A 353 -7.31 -23.24 -32.86
CA SER A 353 -6.63 -22.24 -33.70
C SER A 353 -6.47 -20.91 -33.01
N THR A 354 -7.47 -20.50 -32.23
CA THR A 354 -7.41 -19.28 -31.40
C THR A 354 -6.38 -19.41 -30.29
N ALA A 355 -6.38 -20.54 -29.57
CA ALA A 355 -5.40 -20.83 -28.52
C ALA A 355 -3.95 -20.74 -29.04
N ARG A 356 -3.73 -21.35 -30.20
CA ARG A 356 -2.44 -21.30 -30.89
C ARG A 356 -2.05 -19.87 -31.28
N SER A 357 -2.98 -19.09 -31.84
CA SER A 357 -2.74 -17.69 -32.21
C SER A 357 -2.27 -16.86 -31.03
N TYR A 358 -2.89 -17.03 -29.86
CA TYR A 358 -2.46 -16.33 -28.65
C TYR A 358 -1.06 -16.78 -28.20
N ALA A 359 -0.76 -18.06 -28.21
CA ALA A 359 0.58 -18.57 -27.91
C ALA A 359 1.64 -18.04 -28.89
N GLN A 360 1.31 -17.91 -30.18
CA GLN A 360 2.22 -17.31 -31.17
C GLN A 360 2.47 -15.82 -30.92
N LYS A 361 1.46 -15.06 -30.42
CA LYS A 361 1.66 -13.68 -30.01
C LYS A 361 2.63 -13.60 -28.83
N VAL A 362 2.57 -14.55 -27.88
CA VAL A 362 3.57 -14.64 -26.81
C VAL A 362 4.96 -14.86 -27.39
N LEU A 363 5.14 -15.84 -28.29
CA LEU A 363 6.44 -16.16 -28.87
C LEU A 363 7.03 -15.04 -29.73
N ALA A 364 6.18 -14.17 -30.30
CA ALA A 364 6.64 -12.99 -31.02
C ALA A 364 7.36 -11.97 -30.10
N ASN A 365 6.96 -11.91 -28.82
CA ASN A 365 7.55 -11.02 -27.81
C ASN A 365 8.62 -11.73 -26.97
N ASN A 366 8.41 -13.03 -26.68
CA ASN A 366 9.28 -13.87 -25.85
C ASN A 366 9.45 -15.24 -26.50
N ALA A 367 10.43 -15.38 -27.38
CA ALA A 367 10.73 -16.62 -28.08
C ALA A 367 11.15 -17.78 -27.16
N GLU A 368 11.48 -17.50 -25.90
CA GLU A 368 11.89 -18.49 -24.91
C GLU A 368 10.74 -18.94 -23.98
N SER A 369 9.50 -18.46 -24.20
CA SER A 369 8.35 -18.83 -23.36
C SER A 369 7.99 -20.32 -23.53
N ALA A 370 8.41 -21.12 -22.56
CA ALA A 370 8.13 -22.57 -22.52
C ALA A 370 6.61 -22.85 -22.44
N GLU A 371 5.88 -22.01 -21.71
CA GLU A 371 4.42 -22.14 -21.59
C GLU A 371 3.71 -21.91 -22.92
N ALA A 372 4.20 -20.98 -23.74
CA ALA A 372 3.64 -20.73 -25.05
C ALA A 372 3.85 -21.95 -26.01
N TYR A 373 5.04 -22.55 -25.99
CA TYR A 373 5.28 -23.79 -26.73
C TYR A 373 4.39 -24.93 -26.25
N MET A 374 4.22 -25.06 -24.91
CA MET A 374 3.33 -26.07 -24.33
C MET A 374 1.87 -25.85 -24.76
N LEU A 375 1.41 -24.61 -24.77
CA LEU A 375 0.05 -24.24 -25.21
C LEU A 375 -0.19 -24.54 -26.70
N ILE A 376 0.80 -24.30 -27.56
CA ILE A 376 0.70 -24.72 -29.00
C ILE A 376 0.60 -26.22 -29.08
N GLY A 377 1.41 -26.96 -28.34
CA GLY A 377 1.33 -28.43 -28.31
C GLY A 377 -0.06 -28.91 -27.87
N ASP A 378 -0.63 -28.32 -26.82
CA ASP A 378 -1.97 -28.63 -26.32
C ASP A 378 -3.05 -28.35 -27.38
N ALA A 379 -2.99 -27.19 -28.04
CA ALA A 379 -3.93 -26.81 -29.09
C ALA A 379 -3.90 -27.75 -30.25
N ILE A 380 -2.72 -28.21 -30.68
CA ILE A 380 -2.56 -29.17 -31.77
C ILE A 380 -3.06 -30.55 -31.32
N ALA A 381 -2.64 -31.05 -30.17
CA ALA A 381 -3.04 -32.37 -29.67
C ALA A 381 -4.56 -32.45 -29.44
N GLY A 382 -5.18 -31.41 -28.89
CA GLY A 382 -6.62 -31.34 -28.65
C GLY A 382 -7.46 -31.37 -29.93
N ALA A 383 -6.91 -30.87 -31.04
CA ALA A 383 -7.58 -30.84 -32.32
C ALA A 383 -7.00 -31.82 -33.33
N ALA A 384 -6.18 -32.77 -32.92
CA ALA A 384 -5.50 -33.70 -33.83
C ALA A 384 -6.46 -34.49 -34.76
N LYS A 385 -7.67 -34.80 -34.28
CA LYS A 385 -8.71 -35.44 -35.08
C LYS A 385 -9.19 -34.57 -36.25
N GLN A 386 -9.07 -33.26 -36.15
CA GLN A 386 -9.42 -32.35 -37.27
C GLN A 386 -8.38 -32.37 -38.40
N CYS A 387 -7.24 -32.99 -38.16
CA CYS A 387 -6.17 -33.19 -39.13
C CYS A 387 -6.28 -34.57 -39.85
N ASP A 388 -7.35 -35.31 -39.61
CA ASP A 388 -7.54 -36.62 -40.20
C ASP A 388 -7.78 -36.52 -41.73
N ASP A 389 -6.92 -37.16 -42.50
CA ASP A 389 -6.95 -37.23 -43.96
C ASP A 389 -7.31 -38.64 -44.48
N GLY A 390 -7.74 -39.51 -43.55
CA GLY A 390 -7.96 -40.93 -43.85
C GLY A 390 -6.68 -41.76 -43.94
N ALA A 391 -5.52 -41.14 -43.68
CA ALA A 391 -4.20 -41.80 -43.67
C ALA A 391 -3.44 -41.48 -42.36
N LEU A 392 -2.43 -40.57 -42.39
CA LEU A 392 -1.59 -40.25 -41.24
C LEU A 392 -1.87 -38.91 -40.61
N GLY A 393 -2.70 -38.06 -41.20
CA GLY A 393 -2.84 -36.63 -40.77
C GLY A 393 -3.04 -36.43 -39.29
N SER A 394 -3.94 -37.17 -38.66
CA SER A 394 -4.14 -37.11 -37.19
C SER A 394 -2.90 -37.57 -36.43
N ARG A 395 -2.20 -38.62 -36.88
CA ARG A 395 -0.94 -39.11 -36.25
C ARG A 395 0.19 -38.08 -36.35
N LEU A 396 0.29 -37.40 -37.51
CA LEU A 396 1.28 -36.36 -37.75
C LEU A 396 1.03 -35.12 -36.87
N ALA A 397 -0.24 -34.81 -36.59
CA ALA A 397 -0.57 -33.76 -35.64
C ALA A 397 -0.04 -34.10 -34.23
N TYR A 398 -0.18 -35.32 -33.77
CA TYR A 398 0.42 -35.70 -32.46
C TYR A 398 1.94 -35.65 -32.46
N LEU A 399 2.61 -36.03 -33.57
CA LEU A 399 4.06 -35.85 -33.73
C LEU A 399 4.44 -34.37 -33.57
N ARG A 400 3.72 -33.49 -34.27
CA ARG A 400 3.99 -32.05 -34.21
C ARG A 400 3.71 -31.44 -32.85
N ALA A 401 2.65 -31.86 -32.17
CA ALA A 401 2.41 -31.47 -30.77
C ALA A 401 3.59 -31.86 -29.89
N CYS A 402 4.13 -33.06 -30.05
CA CYS A 402 5.30 -33.52 -29.28
C CYS A 402 6.59 -32.75 -29.61
N ASP A 403 6.74 -32.23 -30.83
CA ASP A 403 7.85 -31.31 -31.15
C ASP A 403 7.77 -30.04 -30.30
N TYR A 404 6.57 -29.46 -30.18
CA TYR A 404 6.35 -28.27 -29.34
C TYR A 404 6.54 -28.57 -27.85
N TYR A 405 6.12 -29.73 -27.34
CA TYR A 405 6.46 -30.16 -25.99
C TYR A 405 7.97 -30.30 -25.77
N GLY A 406 8.69 -30.79 -26.78
CA GLY A 406 10.15 -30.85 -26.77
C GLY A 406 10.80 -29.46 -26.63
N MET A 407 10.26 -28.46 -27.35
CA MET A 407 10.69 -27.07 -27.24
C MET A 407 10.41 -26.50 -25.84
N ALA A 408 9.25 -26.80 -25.24
CA ALA A 408 8.92 -26.42 -23.90
C ALA A 408 9.87 -27.06 -22.86
N ILE A 409 10.23 -28.33 -23.01
CA ILE A 409 11.17 -29.04 -22.14
C ILE A 409 12.55 -28.39 -22.18
N SER A 410 13.02 -27.91 -23.31
CA SER A 410 14.34 -27.30 -23.43
C SER A 410 14.45 -25.91 -22.81
N ARG A 411 13.32 -25.21 -22.56
CA ARG A 411 13.26 -23.81 -22.13
C ARG A 411 12.65 -23.60 -20.76
N GLY A 412 11.80 -24.51 -20.29
CA GLY A 412 11.06 -24.36 -19.04
C GLY A 412 11.90 -24.53 -17.79
N ASP A 413 11.34 -24.10 -16.67
CA ASP A 413 11.79 -24.50 -15.34
C ASP A 413 11.47 -25.98 -15.06
N GLU A 414 11.81 -26.46 -13.87
CA GLU A 414 11.64 -27.89 -13.55
C GLU A 414 10.17 -28.34 -13.55
N ASP A 415 9.24 -27.49 -13.12
CA ASP A 415 7.80 -27.79 -13.08
C ASP A 415 7.20 -27.82 -14.48
N THR A 416 7.53 -26.83 -15.30
CA THR A 416 7.12 -26.75 -16.71
C THR A 416 7.70 -27.93 -17.52
N LYS A 417 8.98 -28.27 -17.30
CA LYS A 417 9.63 -29.45 -17.90
C LYS A 417 8.94 -30.75 -17.53
N ALA A 418 8.60 -30.92 -16.24
CA ALA A 418 7.91 -32.12 -15.77
C ALA A 418 6.53 -32.26 -16.44
N THR A 419 5.78 -31.14 -16.50
CA THR A 419 4.46 -31.10 -17.13
C THR A 419 4.55 -31.40 -18.64
N ALA A 420 5.49 -30.75 -19.33
CA ALA A 420 5.66 -30.95 -20.77
C ALA A 420 6.12 -32.41 -21.09
N LYS A 421 7.00 -33.02 -20.29
CA LYS A 421 7.39 -34.44 -20.39
C LYS A 421 6.18 -35.36 -20.23
N LYS A 422 5.31 -35.09 -19.23
CA LYS A 422 4.08 -35.87 -19.01
C LYS A 422 3.18 -35.81 -20.25
N LYS A 423 2.98 -34.63 -20.85
CA LYS A 423 2.17 -34.40 -22.04
C LYS A 423 2.80 -35.07 -23.26
N LEU A 424 4.11 -34.95 -23.45
CA LEU A 424 4.85 -35.63 -24.53
C LEU A 424 4.64 -37.16 -24.46
N ASN A 425 4.87 -37.75 -23.27
CA ASN A 425 4.72 -39.20 -23.08
C ASN A 425 3.27 -39.69 -23.29
N ALA A 426 2.27 -38.88 -22.96
CA ALA A 426 0.87 -39.22 -23.19
C ALA A 426 0.54 -39.23 -24.71
N ASN A 427 1.02 -38.20 -25.42
CA ASN A 427 0.71 -38.01 -26.83
C ASN A 427 1.58 -38.89 -27.76
N SER A 428 2.80 -39.29 -27.34
CA SER A 428 3.64 -40.20 -28.11
C SER A 428 3.01 -41.60 -28.37
N LYS A 429 2.08 -42.00 -27.49
CA LYS A 429 1.29 -43.22 -27.67
C LYS A 429 0.38 -43.18 -28.91
N GLN A 430 0.13 -41.99 -29.46
CA GLN A 430 -0.69 -41.76 -30.66
C GLN A 430 0.16 -41.68 -31.93
N PHE A 431 1.47 -41.86 -31.85
CA PHE A 431 2.34 -41.88 -33.02
C PHE A 431 1.95 -43.00 -34.01
N PRO A 432 2.27 -42.86 -35.29
CA PRO A 432 2.02 -43.93 -36.24
C PRO A 432 2.80 -45.19 -35.90
N SER A 433 2.31 -46.35 -36.26
CA SER A 433 3.05 -47.59 -36.25
C SER A 433 3.99 -47.69 -37.45
N VAL A 434 4.91 -48.65 -37.39
CA VAL A 434 5.80 -48.98 -38.55
C VAL A 434 4.99 -49.33 -39.80
N ASP A 435 3.93 -50.12 -39.65
CA ASP A 435 3.08 -50.51 -40.78
C ASP A 435 2.31 -49.31 -41.39
N GLU A 436 1.81 -48.40 -40.53
CA GLU A 436 1.10 -47.19 -41.00
C GLU A 436 2.04 -46.28 -41.82
N ILE A 437 3.30 -46.10 -41.41
CA ILE A 437 4.25 -45.27 -42.19
C ILE A 437 4.71 -45.95 -43.47
N PHE A 438 4.89 -47.27 -43.43
CA PHE A 438 5.27 -48.02 -44.58
C PHE A 438 4.17 -47.98 -45.68
N ALA A 439 2.91 -48.05 -45.30
CA ALA A 439 1.78 -47.96 -46.22
C ALA A 439 1.74 -46.65 -47.04
N VAL A 440 2.34 -45.57 -46.54
CA VAL A 440 2.46 -44.25 -47.25
C VAL A 440 3.86 -44.04 -47.84
N GLY A 441 4.67 -45.13 -47.95
CA GLY A 441 6.00 -45.09 -48.56
C GLY A 441 7.03 -44.26 -47.81
N LYS A 442 6.96 -44.20 -46.44
CA LYS A 442 7.83 -43.44 -45.57
C LYS A 442 8.57 -44.32 -44.60
N SER A 443 9.64 -43.77 -44.01
CA SER A 443 10.48 -44.41 -42.99
C SER A 443 10.60 -43.54 -41.74
N THR A 444 10.94 -44.15 -40.61
CA THR A 444 11.28 -43.43 -39.40
C THR A 444 12.46 -42.48 -39.65
N GLY A 445 12.35 -41.24 -39.26
CA GLY A 445 13.35 -40.18 -39.47
C GLY A 445 13.08 -39.30 -40.68
N ASP A 446 12.15 -39.72 -41.60
CA ASP A 446 11.78 -38.90 -42.75
C ASP A 446 11.06 -37.60 -42.27
N ALA A 447 11.33 -36.51 -42.98
CA ALA A 447 10.52 -35.31 -42.88
C ALA A 447 9.19 -35.48 -43.61
N ILE A 448 8.11 -35.03 -43.01
CA ILE A 448 6.78 -35.10 -43.61
C ILE A 448 5.99 -33.83 -43.29
N THR A 449 5.22 -33.35 -44.28
CA THR A 449 4.34 -32.18 -44.10
C THR A 449 2.92 -32.67 -43.78
N ILE A 450 2.33 -32.01 -42.77
CA ILE A 450 0.97 -32.29 -42.33
C ILE A 450 0.00 -31.78 -43.37
N PRO A 451 -0.99 -32.61 -43.79
CA PRO A 451 -1.94 -32.23 -44.83
C PRO A 451 -2.67 -30.90 -44.51
N SER A 452 -2.92 -30.13 -45.59
CA SER A 452 -3.67 -28.87 -45.51
C SER A 452 -5.16 -29.12 -45.44
N ILE A 453 -5.66 -29.46 -44.25
CA ILE A 453 -7.09 -29.73 -44.00
C ILE A 453 -7.68 -28.57 -43.21
N GLY A 454 -8.88 -28.12 -43.59
CA GLY A 454 -9.60 -27.08 -42.86
C GLY A 454 -9.89 -27.49 -41.43
N GLY A 455 -9.56 -26.60 -40.46
CA GLY A 455 -9.71 -26.87 -39.03
C GLY A 455 -8.49 -27.51 -38.38
N CYS A 456 -7.53 -28.05 -39.13
CA CYS A 456 -6.28 -28.58 -38.58
C CYS A 456 -5.35 -27.44 -38.15
N PRO A 457 -5.03 -27.28 -36.85
CA PRO A 457 -4.26 -26.13 -36.38
C PRO A 457 -2.78 -26.16 -36.79
N CYS A 458 -2.26 -27.28 -37.27
CA CYS A 458 -0.88 -27.41 -37.73
C CYS A 458 -0.78 -27.78 -39.24
N ALA A 459 -1.84 -27.51 -39.99
CA ALA A 459 -1.85 -27.74 -41.45
C ALA A 459 -0.66 -27.05 -42.15
N GLY A 460 0.02 -27.76 -43.02
CA GLY A 460 1.19 -27.29 -43.79
C GLY A 460 2.50 -27.24 -43.01
N GLU A 461 2.51 -27.56 -41.70
CA GLU A 461 3.76 -27.67 -40.92
C GLU A 461 4.46 -29.03 -41.20
N SER A 462 5.77 -29.02 -41.00
CA SER A 462 6.57 -30.24 -41.13
C SER A 462 6.97 -30.80 -39.77
N THR A 463 7.05 -32.11 -39.68
CA THR A 463 7.56 -32.86 -38.53
C THR A 463 8.43 -34.01 -38.99
N THR A 464 9.15 -34.63 -38.04
CA THR A 464 9.94 -35.84 -38.32
C THR A 464 9.19 -37.07 -37.85
N ILE A 465 9.11 -38.08 -38.67
CA ILE A 465 8.40 -39.33 -38.38
C ILE A 465 9.11 -40.08 -37.24
N ARG A 466 8.36 -40.34 -36.20
CA ARG A 466 8.70 -41.22 -35.07
C ARG A 466 7.57 -42.24 -34.93
N VAL A 467 7.90 -43.43 -34.47
CA VAL A 467 6.92 -44.52 -34.32
C VAL A 467 6.69 -44.82 -32.83
N ARG A 468 5.51 -45.38 -32.54
CA ARG A 468 5.16 -45.90 -31.21
C ARG A 468 5.70 -47.31 -30.98
#